data_005ef5f4748ad0dd79a6a56002d82196
#
_entry.id   005ef5f4748ad0dd79a6a56002d82196
#
_cell.length_a   1.000
_cell.length_b   1.000
_cell.length_c   1.000
_cell.angle_alpha   90.00
_cell.angle_beta   90.00
_cell.angle_gamma   90.00
#
_symmetry.space_group_name_H-M   'P 1'
#
loop_
_entity.id
_entity.type
_entity.pdbx_description
1 polymer ?
#
loop_
_entity_poly.entity_id
_entity_poly.type
_entity_poly.pdbx_seq_one_letter_code
_entity_poly.pdbx_strand_id
1 'polypeptide(L)'
;MSDEEPWQDSLLNFFRATRDAHSRDQILSDILLLHVSVYSPAATQQLFEQEESVIRRLVSAGFTTENAFRIFNAAMIYARGMAINDRMLRLANAPTLDQRQSKIADWSVMPLLGSLVHDHSFAGTTNEDFEFGMSQLIVGFEAVLRQQGGEP
;
A
#
# COMPACT_ATOMS: atom_id res chain seq x y z
N MET A 1 4.44 17.58 -9.05
CA MET A 1 5.29 17.25 -7.88
C MET A 1 6.39 18.31 -7.85
N SER A 2 6.55 19.06 -6.75
CA SER A 2 7.59 20.06 -6.62
C SER A 2 8.94 19.38 -6.32
N ASP A 3 10.06 19.92 -6.82
CA ASP A 3 11.41 19.36 -6.59
C ASP A 3 11.88 19.48 -5.13
N GLU A 4 11.12 20.18 -4.29
CA GLU A 4 11.43 20.45 -2.88
C GLU A 4 10.73 19.51 -1.89
N GLU A 5 9.78 18.66 -2.35
CA GLU A 5 9.05 17.75 -1.45
C GLU A 5 9.95 16.57 -1.03
N PRO A 6 10.05 16.22 0.27
CA PRO A 6 10.77 15.03 0.72
C PRO A 6 10.30 13.77 0.00
N TRP A 7 11.21 12.84 -0.29
CA TRP A 7 10.88 11.61 -0.99
C TRP A 7 9.85 10.76 -0.23
N GLN A 8 9.85 10.81 1.10
CA GLN A 8 8.89 10.13 1.96
C GLN A 8 7.46 10.60 1.67
N ASP A 9 7.26 11.93 1.66
CA ASP A 9 5.96 12.53 1.40
C ASP A 9 5.51 12.27 -0.03
N SER A 10 6.43 12.36 -0.98
CA SER A 10 6.17 12.07 -2.39
C SER A 10 5.73 10.62 -2.61
N LEU A 11 6.41 9.66 -1.98
CA LEU A 11 6.06 8.23 -2.04
C LEU A 11 4.68 7.99 -1.41
N LEU A 12 4.45 8.52 -0.22
CA LEU A 12 3.19 8.40 0.49
C LEU A 12 2.02 9.00 -0.30
N ASN A 13 2.19 10.21 -0.84
CA ASN A 13 1.17 10.89 -1.63
C ASN A 13 0.85 10.14 -2.93
N PHE A 14 1.85 9.56 -3.60
CA PHE A 14 1.63 8.72 -4.77
C PHE A 14 0.75 7.51 -4.44
N PHE A 15 1.03 6.79 -3.35
CA PHE A 15 0.27 5.60 -2.99
C PHE A 15 -1.10 5.91 -2.37
N ARG A 16 -1.26 7.06 -1.69
CA ARG A 16 -2.59 7.57 -1.31
C ARG A 16 -3.45 7.82 -2.55
N ALA A 17 -2.91 8.53 -3.53
CA ALA A 17 -3.63 8.79 -4.79
C ALA A 17 -3.98 7.51 -5.54
N THR A 18 -3.07 6.53 -5.56
CA THR A 18 -3.30 5.21 -6.16
C THR A 18 -4.44 4.47 -5.45
N ARG A 19 -4.43 4.43 -4.11
CA ARG A 19 -5.51 3.81 -3.32
C ARG A 19 -6.85 4.50 -3.53
N ASP A 20 -6.86 5.84 -3.53
CA ASP A 20 -8.05 6.63 -3.78
C ASP A 20 -8.66 6.36 -5.16
N ALA A 21 -7.81 6.25 -6.21
CA ALA A 21 -8.27 5.91 -7.55
C ALA A 21 -8.96 4.54 -7.58
N HIS A 22 -8.41 3.54 -6.89
CA HIS A 22 -9.01 2.21 -6.78
C HIS A 22 -10.33 2.20 -5.98
N SER A 23 -10.49 3.14 -5.04
CA SER A 23 -11.69 3.23 -4.21
C SER A 23 -12.86 3.93 -4.89
N ARG A 24 -12.59 4.86 -5.82
CA ARG A 24 -13.61 5.70 -6.48
C ARG A 24 -14.36 4.99 -7.60
N ASP A 25 -13.69 4.17 -8.37
CA ASP A 25 -14.29 3.46 -9.51
C ASP A 25 -14.10 1.95 -9.36
N GLN A 26 -15.21 1.26 -9.08
CA GLN A 26 -15.20 -0.18 -8.84
C GLN A 26 -14.84 -0.98 -10.09
N ILE A 27 -15.29 -0.56 -11.27
CA ILE A 27 -15.02 -1.24 -12.54
C ILE A 27 -13.55 -1.05 -12.90
N LEU A 28 -13.06 0.18 -12.78
CA LEU A 28 -11.64 0.49 -12.98
C LEU A 28 -10.76 -0.29 -11.99
N SER A 29 -11.17 -0.35 -10.74
CA SER A 29 -10.48 -1.14 -9.71
C SER A 29 -10.39 -2.62 -10.08
N ASP A 30 -11.49 -3.24 -10.50
CA ASP A 30 -11.50 -4.64 -10.91
C ASP A 30 -10.57 -4.90 -12.12
N ILE A 31 -10.58 -4.00 -13.11
CA ILE A 31 -9.69 -4.08 -14.26
C ILE A 31 -8.23 -3.92 -13.83
N LEU A 32 -7.90 -2.92 -13.03
CA LEU A 32 -6.54 -2.61 -12.59
C LEU A 32 -5.94 -3.67 -11.65
N LEU A 33 -6.77 -4.26 -10.79
CA LEU A 33 -6.32 -5.22 -9.81
C LEU A 33 -6.28 -6.67 -10.33
N LEU A 34 -7.20 -7.02 -11.22
CA LEU A 34 -7.40 -8.41 -11.66
C LEU A 34 -6.92 -8.68 -13.09
N HIS A 35 -6.85 -7.66 -13.94
CA HIS A 35 -6.52 -7.79 -15.36
C HIS A 35 -5.33 -6.91 -15.76
N VAL A 36 -4.13 -7.29 -15.33
CA VAL A 36 -2.87 -6.55 -15.59
C VAL A 36 -2.52 -6.41 -17.08
N SER A 37 -3.21 -7.10 -17.99
CA SER A 37 -2.83 -7.20 -19.40
C SER A 37 -3.73 -6.43 -20.37
N VAL A 38 -4.66 -5.60 -19.92
CA VAL A 38 -5.70 -4.99 -20.76
C VAL A 38 -5.48 -3.52 -21.09
N TYR A 39 -4.31 -2.98 -20.78
CA TYR A 39 -4.02 -1.58 -21.08
C TYR A 39 -3.72 -1.37 -22.57
N SER A 40 -4.23 -0.27 -23.14
CA SER A 40 -3.74 0.20 -24.44
C SER A 40 -2.25 0.53 -24.33
N PRO A 41 -1.49 0.47 -25.45
CA PRO A 41 -0.08 0.87 -25.45
C PRO A 41 0.16 2.27 -24.86
N ALA A 42 -0.73 3.22 -25.16
CA ALA A 42 -0.64 4.59 -24.62
C ALA A 42 -0.85 4.63 -23.09
N ALA A 43 -1.84 3.89 -22.58
CA ALA A 43 -2.08 3.81 -21.14
C ALA A 43 -0.93 3.10 -20.41
N THR A 44 -0.36 2.05 -21.00
CA THR A 44 0.83 1.36 -20.47
C THR A 44 2.02 2.30 -20.42
N GLN A 45 2.28 3.06 -21.48
CA GLN A 45 3.36 4.04 -21.50
C GLN A 45 3.19 5.09 -20.41
N GLN A 46 2.00 5.66 -20.26
CA GLN A 46 1.70 6.66 -19.25
C GLN A 46 1.90 6.11 -17.81
N LEU A 47 1.51 4.86 -17.57
CA LEU A 47 1.72 4.19 -16.31
C LEU A 47 3.21 4.08 -15.97
N PHE A 48 4.02 3.58 -16.91
CA PHE A 48 5.46 3.45 -16.69
C PHE A 48 6.18 4.81 -16.55
N GLU A 49 5.71 5.87 -17.21
CA GLU A 49 6.23 7.22 -17.01
C GLU A 49 5.97 7.74 -15.59
N GLN A 50 4.80 7.42 -15.02
CA GLN A 50 4.50 7.77 -13.62
C GLN A 50 5.37 6.98 -12.64
N GLU A 51 5.53 5.67 -12.86
CA GLU A 51 6.40 4.82 -12.05
C GLU A 51 7.86 5.27 -12.11
N GLU A 52 8.37 5.55 -13.31
CA GLU A 52 9.71 6.10 -13.54
C GLU A 52 9.93 7.42 -12.78
N SER A 53 8.93 8.29 -12.74
CA SER A 53 8.99 9.55 -12.01
C SER A 53 9.20 9.33 -10.50
N VAL A 54 8.52 8.35 -9.90
CA VAL A 54 8.68 8.01 -8.48
C VAL A 54 10.06 7.39 -8.22
N ILE A 55 10.47 6.44 -9.06
CA ILE A 55 11.78 5.77 -8.94
C ILE A 55 12.92 6.78 -9.07
N ARG A 56 12.83 7.70 -10.04
CA ARG A 56 13.82 8.76 -10.23
C ARG A 56 13.96 9.65 -9.00
N ARG A 57 12.86 9.95 -8.33
CA ARG A 57 12.88 10.73 -7.09
C ARG A 57 13.60 10.00 -5.96
N LEU A 58 13.37 8.70 -5.81
CA LEU A 58 14.10 7.88 -4.85
C LEU A 58 15.60 7.86 -5.16
N VAL A 59 15.97 7.72 -6.43
CA VAL A 59 17.38 7.80 -6.85
C VAL A 59 17.98 9.18 -6.54
N SER A 60 17.24 10.27 -6.78
CA SER A 60 17.69 11.63 -6.44
C SER A 60 17.86 11.85 -4.93
N ALA A 61 17.13 11.08 -4.10
CA ALA A 61 17.28 11.07 -2.64
C ALA A 61 18.48 10.25 -2.14
N GLY A 62 19.21 9.55 -3.04
CA GLY A 62 20.43 8.82 -2.72
C GLY A 62 20.29 7.29 -2.74
N PHE A 63 19.13 6.75 -3.07
CA PHE A 63 19.00 5.29 -3.27
C PHE A 63 19.69 4.85 -4.56
N THR A 64 20.28 3.64 -4.55
CA THR A 64 20.64 3.00 -5.82
C THR A 64 19.41 2.72 -6.65
N THR A 65 19.54 2.66 -7.97
CA THR A 65 18.40 2.36 -8.88
C THR A 65 17.73 1.05 -8.51
N GLU A 66 18.50 0.03 -8.14
CA GLU A 66 17.97 -1.28 -7.73
C GLU A 66 17.12 -1.17 -6.45
N ASN A 67 17.61 -0.47 -5.42
CA ASN A 67 16.86 -0.30 -4.18
C ASN A 67 15.66 0.63 -4.36
N ALA A 68 15.75 1.69 -5.18
CA ALA A 68 14.61 2.52 -5.53
C ALA A 68 13.48 1.70 -6.18
N PHE A 69 13.81 0.80 -7.10
CA PHE A 69 12.85 -0.11 -7.72
C PHE A 69 12.25 -1.11 -6.72
N ARG A 70 13.08 -1.70 -5.84
CA ARG A 70 12.59 -2.61 -4.78
C ARG A 70 11.66 -1.91 -3.79
N ILE A 71 11.99 -0.68 -3.40
CA ILE A 71 11.17 0.17 -2.53
C ILE A 71 9.82 0.45 -3.18
N PHE A 72 9.84 0.90 -4.44
CA PHE A 72 8.62 1.14 -5.20
C PHE A 72 7.73 -0.11 -5.27
N ASN A 73 8.31 -1.27 -5.61
CA ASN A 73 7.56 -2.53 -5.69
C ASN A 73 7.00 -2.97 -4.33
N ALA A 74 7.75 -2.83 -3.24
CA ALA A 74 7.25 -3.18 -1.91
C ALA A 74 6.06 -2.32 -1.51
N ALA A 75 6.13 -1.00 -1.73
CA ALA A 75 5.03 -0.08 -1.47
C ALA A 75 3.82 -0.35 -2.40
N MET A 76 4.06 -0.69 -3.68
CA MET A 76 3.02 -1.05 -4.64
C MET A 76 2.29 -2.34 -4.23
N ILE A 77 3.02 -3.37 -3.83
CA ILE A 77 2.43 -4.64 -3.35
C ILE A 77 1.56 -4.39 -2.11
N TYR A 78 2.05 -3.57 -1.17
CA TYR A 78 1.29 -3.21 0.01
C TYR A 78 -0.01 -2.46 -0.35
N ALA A 79 0.08 -1.40 -1.14
CA ALA A 79 -1.07 -0.60 -1.55
C ALA A 79 -2.11 -1.41 -2.34
N ARG A 80 -1.66 -2.26 -3.27
CA ARG A 80 -2.54 -3.17 -4.03
C ARG A 80 -3.18 -4.23 -3.14
N GLY A 81 -2.42 -4.81 -2.22
CA GLY A 81 -2.95 -5.78 -1.26
C GLY A 81 -4.08 -5.19 -0.43
N MET A 82 -3.91 -3.98 0.08
CA MET A 82 -4.95 -3.24 0.80
C MET A 82 -6.18 -2.98 -0.08
N ALA A 83 -5.99 -2.53 -1.32
CA ALA A 83 -7.09 -2.26 -2.24
C ALA A 83 -7.87 -3.53 -2.62
N ILE A 84 -7.17 -4.65 -2.85
CA ILE A 84 -7.81 -5.95 -3.11
C ILE A 84 -8.63 -6.40 -1.91
N ASN A 85 -8.05 -6.36 -0.72
CA ASN A 85 -8.74 -6.77 0.51
C ASN A 85 -9.99 -5.92 0.76
N ASP A 86 -9.87 -4.61 0.63
CA ASP A 86 -10.96 -3.65 0.73
C ASP A 86 -12.09 -3.95 -0.31
N ARG A 87 -11.70 -4.30 -1.54
CA ARG A 87 -12.65 -4.71 -2.58
C ARG A 87 -13.35 -6.03 -2.25
N MET A 88 -12.62 -7.02 -1.75
CA MET A 88 -13.19 -8.30 -1.34
C MET A 88 -14.20 -8.15 -0.21
N LEU A 89 -13.91 -7.32 0.78
CA LEU A 89 -14.83 -7.03 1.89
C LEU A 89 -16.13 -6.36 1.41
N ARG A 90 -16.01 -5.41 0.48
CA ARG A 90 -17.20 -4.77 -0.14
C ARG A 90 -18.04 -5.77 -0.94
N LEU A 91 -17.41 -6.65 -1.73
CA LEU A 91 -18.11 -7.68 -2.52
C LEU A 91 -18.82 -8.72 -1.65
N ALA A 92 -18.23 -9.07 -0.53
CA ALA A 92 -18.80 -10.03 0.39
C ALA A 92 -20.11 -9.55 1.06
N ASN A 93 -20.42 -8.25 0.91
CA ASN A 93 -21.58 -7.60 1.58
C ASN A 93 -21.64 -7.96 3.08
N ALA A 94 -20.48 -8.31 3.64
CA ALA A 94 -20.34 -8.78 4.99
C ALA A 94 -20.01 -7.59 5.89
N PRO A 95 -20.77 -7.38 6.96
CA PRO A 95 -20.21 -6.70 8.10
C PRO A 95 -19.04 -7.57 8.52
N THR A 96 -17.86 -7.09 8.28
CA THR A 96 -16.54 -7.69 8.55
C THR A 96 -16.58 -9.19 8.88
N LEU A 97 -15.83 -10.03 8.17
CA LEU A 97 -15.62 -11.46 8.50
C LEU A 97 -15.51 -11.64 10.03
N ASP A 98 -14.96 -10.66 10.70
CA ASP A 98 -14.73 -10.54 12.12
C ASP A 98 -15.99 -10.71 12.98
N GLN A 99 -17.14 -10.15 12.59
CA GLN A 99 -18.35 -10.26 13.41
C GLN A 99 -18.94 -11.68 13.46
N ARG A 100 -18.77 -12.50 12.42
CA ARG A 100 -19.19 -13.89 12.46
C ARG A 100 -18.16 -14.77 13.17
N GLN A 101 -16.89 -14.56 12.90
CA GLN A 101 -15.78 -15.30 13.51
C GLN A 101 -15.65 -14.95 14.99
N SER A 102 -15.84 -13.69 15.39
CA SER A 102 -15.79 -13.27 16.78
C SER A 102 -16.84 -13.95 17.67
N LYS A 103 -17.98 -14.36 17.09
CA LYS A 103 -19.02 -15.11 17.84
C LYS A 103 -18.73 -16.59 18.04
N ILE A 104 -17.80 -17.14 17.27
CA ILE A 104 -17.44 -18.58 17.30
C ILE A 104 -16.17 -18.81 18.11
N ALA A 105 -15.31 -17.81 18.19
CA ALA A 105 -14.02 -17.93 18.85
C ALA A 105 -14.13 -17.92 20.38
N ASP A 106 -13.38 -18.78 21.03
CA ASP A 106 -13.21 -18.74 22.48
C ASP A 106 -12.08 -17.77 22.85
N TRP A 107 -12.45 -16.55 23.17
CA TRP A 107 -11.51 -15.48 23.51
C TRP A 107 -10.79 -15.70 24.84
N SER A 108 -11.26 -16.61 25.68
CA SER A 108 -10.60 -16.91 26.96
C SER A 108 -9.21 -17.54 26.77
N VAL A 109 -9.01 -18.23 25.65
CA VAL A 109 -7.72 -18.83 25.28
C VAL A 109 -6.85 -17.91 24.40
N MET A 110 -7.38 -16.74 23.99
CA MET A 110 -6.72 -15.76 23.13
C MET A 110 -6.86 -14.35 23.72
N PRO A 111 -6.32 -14.07 24.91
CA PRO A 111 -6.61 -12.82 25.63
C PRO A 111 -6.13 -11.56 24.89
N LEU A 112 -5.02 -11.63 24.15
CA LEU A 112 -4.51 -10.49 23.38
C LEU A 112 -5.43 -10.14 22.21
N LEU A 113 -5.85 -11.13 21.42
CA LEU A 113 -6.80 -10.91 20.33
C LEU A 113 -8.17 -10.50 20.86
N GLY A 114 -8.62 -11.12 21.95
CA GLY A 114 -9.89 -10.80 22.59
C GLY A 114 -9.98 -9.35 23.07
N SER A 115 -8.87 -8.75 23.51
CA SER A 115 -8.86 -7.32 23.88
C SER A 115 -8.97 -6.36 22.70
N LEU A 116 -8.69 -6.82 21.48
CA LEU A 116 -8.68 -5.99 20.26
C LEU A 116 -9.92 -6.17 19.40
N VAL A 117 -10.64 -7.29 19.54
CA VAL A 117 -11.72 -7.70 18.62
C VAL A 117 -12.88 -6.71 18.53
N HIS A 118 -13.09 -5.89 19.55
CA HIS A 118 -14.18 -4.90 19.59
C HIS A 118 -13.81 -3.57 18.94
N ASP A 119 -12.53 -3.21 18.98
CA ASP A 119 -12.05 -1.88 18.61
C ASP A 119 -11.29 -1.88 17.28
N HIS A 120 -10.82 -3.04 16.82
CA HIS A 120 -10.02 -3.18 15.61
C HIS A 120 -10.62 -4.19 14.64
N SER A 121 -10.56 -3.87 13.35
CA SER A 121 -10.88 -4.82 12.28
C SER A 121 -9.65 -5.69 11.99
N PHE A 122 -9.80 -7.01 12.06
CA PHE A 122 -8.74 -7.92 11.60
C PHE A 122 -8.50 -7.87 10.09
N ALA A 123 -9.39 -7.22 9.36
CA ALA A 123 -9.24 -7.03 7.91
C ALA A 123 -8.22 -5.95 7.55
N GLY A 124 -7.93 -5.00 8.47
CA GLY A 124 -6.86 -4.02 8.31
C GLY A 124 -6.96 -3.15 7.06
N THR A 125 -8.18 -2.70 6.68
CA THR A 125 -8.39 -1.94 5.43
C THR A 125 -8.76 -0.48 5.65
N THR A 126 -8.71 0.02 6.87
CA THR A 126 -9.00 1.42 7.17
C THR A 126 -7.91 2.35 6.62
N ASN A 127 -8.21 3.64 6.55
CA ASN A 127 -7.21 4.64 6.19
C ASN A 127 -6.06 4.66 7.22
N GLU A 128 -6.39 4.50 8.50
CA GLU A 128 -5.41 4.45 9.59
C GLU A 128 -4.45 3.26 9.44
N ASP A 129 -4.96 2.07 9.10
CA ASP A 129 -4.14 0.89 8.85
C ASP A 129 -3.20 1.10 7.65
N PHE A 130 -3.71 1.73 6.58
CA PHE A 130 -2.90 2.07 5.41
C PHE A 130 -1.76 3.03 5.77
N GLU A 131 -2.08 4.13 6.46
CA GLU A 131 -1.10 5.12 6.88
C GLU A 131 -0.07 4.53 7.82
N PHE A 132 -0.50 3.73 8.79
CA PHE A 132 0.39 3.03 9.71
C PHE A 132 1.37 2.14 8.94
N GLY A 133 0.89 1.24 8.08
CA GLY A 133 1.74 0.32 7.35
C GLY A 133 2.70 1.03 6.38
N MET A 134 2.22 2.06 5.65
CA MET A 134 3.10 2.87 4.79
C MET A 134 4.18 3.60 5.59
N SER A 135 3.85 4.16 6.75
CA SER A 135 4.84 4.82 7.61
C SER A 135 5.92 3.85 8.08
N GLN A 136 5.55 2.61 8.45
CA GLN A 136 6.52 1.58 8.84
C GLN A 136 7.42 1.15 7.67
N LEU A 137 6.87 1.04 6.46
CA LEU A 137 7.66 0.78 5.25
C LEU A 137 8.67 1.91 5.00
N ILE A 138 8.25 3.17 5.10
CA ILE A 138 9.11 4.34 4.91
C ILE A 138 10.27 4.33 5.93
N VAL A 139 10.00 4.05 7.21
CA VAL A 139 11.06 3.90 8.24
C VAL A 139 12.05 2.80 7.86
N GLY A 140 11.55 1.66 7.34
CA GLY A 140 12.39 0.59 6.82
C GLY A 140 13.24 1.03 5.63
N PHE A 141 12.68 1.80 4.71
CA PHE A 141 13.40 2.33 3.54
C PHE A 141 14.47 3.35 3.94
N GLU A 142 14.22 4.20 4.93
CA GLU A 142 15.25 5.09 5.50
C GLU A 142 16.44 4.33 6.07
N ALA A 143 16.19 3.16 6.67
CA ALA A 143 17.28 2.30 7.14
C ALA A 143 18.15 1.79 5.97
N VAL A 144 17.53 1.42 4.84
CA VAL A 144 18.26 1.04 3.62
C VAL A 144 19.12 2.21 3.11
N LEU A 145 18.58 3.44 3.09
CA LEU A 145 19.31 4.62 2.64
C LEU A 145 20.54 4.90 3.54
N ARG A 146 20.38 4.79 4.86
CA ARG A 146 21.49 4.96 5.82
C ARG A 146 22.59 3.92 5.61
N GLN A 147 22.24 2.68 5.30
CA GLN A 147 23.21 1.61 5.04
C GLN A 147 23.99 1.85 3.76
N GLN A 148 23.40 2.45 2.75
CA GLN A 148 24.08 2.77 1.48
C GLN A 148 25.05 3.95 1.60
N GLY A 149 24.76 4.91 2.50
CA GLY A 149 25.63 6.06 2.77
C GLY A 149 26.75 5.80 3.80
N GLY A 150 26.79 4.61 4.37
CA GLY A 150 27.65 4.26 5.50
C GLY A 150 28.80 3.30 5.17
N GLU A 151 29.20 3.14 3.90
CA GLU A 151 30.50 2.51 3.62
C GLU A 151 31.63 3.55 3.78
N PRO A 152 32.61 3.28 4.66
CA PRO A 152 33.79 4.12 4.84
C PRO A 152 34.76 4.00 3.65
#